data_964ede41619169fe21bfb22f0eee091d
#
_entry.id   964ede41619169fe21bfb22f0eee091d
#
_cell.length_a   1.000
_cell.length_b   1.000
_cell.length_c   1.000
_cell.angle_alpha   90.00
_cell.angle_beta   90.00
_cell.angle_gamma   90.00
#
_symmetry.space_group_name_H-M   'P 1'
#
loop_
_entity.id
_entity.type
_entity.pdbx_description
1 polymer ?
#
loop_
_entity_poly.entity_id
_entity_poly.type
_entity_poly.pdbx_seq_one_letter_code
_entity_poly.pdbx_strand_id
1 'polypeptide(L)'
;MKEFNCPELASNWLKAGKILLHPTEGLWGIGCIVDSTAINLLSNLKRRNNKKGYIILVPNLEDVRRLFQLKPKYFPTLHNIWPGPVTVIMKTKNNSLSLVSDDNNNVAVRVSDHYHLKNLLTFLGQPMISTSANISGKQNIFDLDDIRNTFNDPNVALFNKPLGKLKKASTIIDIESMQIIRK
;
A
#
# COMPACT_ATOMS: atom_id res chain seq x y z
N MET A 1 -9.86 17.87 -7.88
CA MET A 1 -9.57 16.75 -6.95
C MET A 1 -9.70 17.25 -5.51
N LYS A 2 -10.33 16.46 -4.63
CA LYS A 2 -10.39 16.75 -3.18
C LYS A 2 -9.04 16.51 -2.52
N GLU A 3 -8.66 17.35 -1.55
CA GLU A 3 -7.39 17.23 -0.85
C GLU A 3 -7.57 17.21 0.67
N PHE A 4 -6.77 16.41 1.35
CA PHE A 4 -6.74 16.32 2.80
C PHE A 4 -5.32 16.56 3.33
N ASN A 5 -5.22 17.37 4.38
CA ASN A 5 -4.00 17.56 5.15
C ASN A 5 -4.05 16.86 6.52
N CYS A 6 -5.22 16.38 6.92
CA CYS A 6 -5.45 15.68 8.17
C CYS A 6 -5.57 14.16 7.90
N PRO A 7 -4.79 13.31 8.61
CA PRO A 7 -4.84 11.85 8.42
C PRO A 7 -6.19 11.24 8.79
N GLU A 8 -6.90 11.80 9.77
CA GLU A 8 -8.22 11.35 10.16
C GLU A 8 -9.25 11.54 9.02
N LEU A 9 -9.30 12.73 8.40
CA LEU A 9 -10.20 13.00 7.27
C LEU A 9 -9.88 12.14 6.05
N ALA A 10 -8.58 11.93 5.77
CA ALA A 10 -8.12 11.04 4.70
C ALA A 10 -8.51 9.57 5.00
N SER A 11 -8.43 9.12 6.26
CA SER A 11 -8.86 7.78 6.66
C SER A 11 -10.37 7.59 6.52
N ASN A 12 -11.19 8.60 6.87
CA ASN A 12 -12.64 8.56 6.71
C ASN A 12 -13.04 8.47 5.22
N TRP A 13 -12.27 9.14 4.33
CA TRP A 13 -12.44 9.01 2.88
C TRP A 13 -12.20 7.58 2.40
N LEU A 14 -11.13 6.93 2.87
CA LEU A 14 -10.84 5.53 2.58
C LEU A 14 -11.91 4.59 3.13
N LYS A 15 -12.38 4.80 4.38
CA LYS A 15 -13.46 4.01 5.01
C LYS A 15 -14.77 4.09 4.25
N ALA A 16 -15.00 5.17 3.50
CA ALA A 16 -16.14 5.31 2.59
C ALA A 16 -15.98 4.55 1.25
N GLY A 17 -14.97 3.65 1.12
CA GLY A 17 -14.73 2.84 -0.08
C GLY A 17 -14.09 3.61 -1.24
N LYS A 18 -13.54 4.79 -0.99
CA LYS A 18 -12.96 5.66 -2.01
C LYS A 18 -11.45 5.50 -2.13
N ILE A 19 -10.87 6.12 -3.16
CA ILE A 19 -9.47 6.00 -3.55
C ILE A 19 -8.67 7.18 -3.00
N LEU A 20 -7.47 6.91 -2.51
CA LEU A 20 -6.59 7.94 -1.98
C LEU A 20 -5.21 7.88 -2.64
N LEU A 21 -4.78 9.00 -3.19
CA LEU A 21 -3.39 9.26 -3.52
C LEU A 21 -2.65 9.64 -2.23
N HIS A 22 -1.49 9.04 -1.99
CA HIS A 22 -0.75 9.25 -0.75
C HIS A 22 0.76 9.22 -0.97
N PRO A 23 1.55 9.96 -0.17
CA PRO A 23 3.00 9.86 -0.23
C PRO A 23 3.50 8.53 0.34
N THR A 24 4.69 8.12 -0.10
CA THR A 24 5.48 7.06 0.52
C THR A 24 6.94 7.51 0.65
N GLU A 25 7.83 6.63 1.05
CA GLU A 25 9.27 6.93 1.16
C GLU A 25 9.91 7.31 -0.18
N GLY A 26 9.35 6.87 -1.32
CA GLY A 26 9.98 7.05 -2.63
C GLY A 26 9.08 7.42 -3.79
N LEU A 27 7.87 6.91 -3.84
CA LEU A 27 6.91 7.13 -4.92
C LEU A 27 5.56 7.59 -4.36
N TRP A 28 4.81 8.32 -5.17
CA TRP A 28 3.39 8.50 -4.90
C TRP A 28 2.67 7.16 -5.00
N GLY A 29 1.87 6.86 -3.98
CA GLY A 29 0.99 5.71 -3.96
C GLY A 29 -0.45 6.08 -4.29
N ILE A 30 -1.20 5.11 -4.77
CA ILE A 30 -2.65 5.18 -4.91
C ILE A 30 -3.23 3.91 -4.29
N GLY A 31 -4.27 4.05 -3.47
CA GLY A 31 -4.77 2.92 -2.70
C GLY A 31 -6.20 3.06 -2.21
N CYS A 32 -6.69 1.98 -1.59
CA CYS A 32 -8.02 1.86 -1.03
C CYS A 32 -8.02 0.85 0.14
N ILE A 33 -9.14 0.68 0.80
CA ILE A 33 -9.36 -0.42 1.76
C ILE A 33 -9.47 -1.77 1.03
N VAL A 34 -9.36 -2.88 1.77
CA VAL A 34 -9.54 -4.25 1.25
C VAL A 34 -11.03 -4.54 1.11
N ASP A 35 -11.61 -4.03 0.04
CA ASP A 35 -13.02 -4.15 -0.33
C ASP A 35 -13.15 -4.38 -1.83
N SER A 36 -14.04 -5.27 -2.27
CA SER A 36 -14.16 -5.66 -3.67
C SER A 36 -14.54 -4.50 -4.59
N THR A 37 -15.44 -3.62 -4.14
CA THR A 37 -15.88 -2.46 -4.91
C THR A 37 -14.76 -1.44 -5.04
N ALA A 38 -14.06 -1.15 -3.94
CA ALA A 38 -12.92 -0.23 -3.92
C ALA A 38 -11.74 -0.76 -4.77
N ILE A 39 -11.47 -2.07 -4.73
CA ILE A 39 -10.45 -2.73 -5.56
C ILE A 39 -10.79 -2.60 -7.05
N ASN A 40 -12.03 -2.85 -7.43
CA ASN A 40 -12.48 -2.72 -8.81
C ASN A 40 -12.35 -1.27 -9.31
N LEU A 41 -12.75 -0.30 -8.48
CA LEU A 41 -12.59 1.12 -8.79
C LEU A 41 -11.10 1.48 -9.00
N LEU A 42 -10.22 1.06 -8.07
CA LEU A 42 -8.77 1.27 -8.19
C LEU A 42 -8.20 0.63 -9.46
N SER A 43 -8.62 -0.59 -9.78
CA SER A 43 -8.16 -1.33 -10.97
C SER A 43 -8.57 -0.61 -12.26
N ASN A 44 -9.81 -0.12 -12.33
CA ASN A 44 -10.31 0.63 -13.48
C ASN A 44 -9.53 1.94 -13.67
N LEU A 45 -9.35 2.72 -12.60
CA LEU A 45 -8.57 3.97 -12.64
C LEU A 45 -7.13 3.75 -13.13
N LYS A 46 -6.51 2.66 -12.73
CA LYS A 46 -5.14 2.30 -13.14
C LYS A 46 -5.06 1.58 -14.48
N ARG A 47 -6.17 1.19 -15.11
CA ARG A 47 -6.23 0.28 -16.26
C ARG A 47 -5.44 -1.00 -15.97
N ARG A 48 -5.61 -1.56 -14.78
CA ARG A 48 -4.83 -2.67 -14.24
C ARG A 48 -5.63 -3.98 -14.36
N ASN A 49 -4.98 -5.04 -14.85
CA ASN A 49 -5.52 -6.37 -14.72
C ASN A 49 -5.45 -6.83 -13.26
N ASN A 50 -6.56 -7.30 -12.68
CA ASN A 50 -6.69 -7.72 -11.28
C ASN A 50 -5.78 -8.90 -10.88
N LYS A 51 -5.19 -9.64 -11.84
CA LYS A 51 -4.24 -10.73 -11.59
C LYS A 51 -2.88 -10.27 -11.03
N LYS A 52 -2.56 -8.98 -11.07
CA LYS A 52 -1.32 -8.47 -10.48
C LYS A 52 -1.54 -8.16 -9.01
N GLY A 53 -0.84 -8.84 -8.11
CA GLY A 53 -0.91 -8.65 -6.67
C GLY A 53 -0.74 -7.18 -6.22
N TYR A 54 -1.37 -6.83 -5.12
CA TYR A 54 -1.26 -5.53 -4.47
C TYR A 54 -0.35 -5.61 -3.25
N ILE A 55 0.21 -4.48 -2.84
CA ILE A 55 0.92 -4.36 -1.57
C ILE A 55 -0.10 -3.93 -0.50
N ILE A 56 -0.08 -4.58 0.65
CA ILE A 56 -0.83 -4.18 1.82
C ILE A 56 0.07 -3.35 2.73
N LEU A 57 -0.39 -2.18 3.10
CA LEU A 57 0.24 -1.34 4.10
C LEU A 57 -0.44 -1.53 5.44
N VAL A 58 0.35 -1.66 6.49
CA VAL A 58 -0.10 -1.71 7.89
C VAL A 58 0.76 -0.75 8.74
N PRO A 59 0.23 -0.22 9.86
CA PRO A 59 0.93 0.81 10.63
C PRO A 59 2.15 0.29 11.40
N ASN A 60 2.16 -1.00 11.77
CA ASN A 60 3.19 -1.55 12.66
C ASN A 60 3.33 -3.07 12.53
N LEU A 61 4.34 -3.63 13.18
CA LEU A 61 4.63 -5.06 13.17
C LEU A 61 3.59 -5.90 13.93
N GLU A 62 2.86 -5.32 14.88
CA GLU A 62 1.80 -6.02 15.60
C GLU A 62 0.63 -6.36 14.69
N ASP A 63 0.25 -5.44 13.80
CA ASP A 63 -0.74 -5.72 12.75
C ASP A 63 -0.28 -6.82 11.80
N VAL A 64 1.03 -6.87 11.48
CA VAL A 64 1.58 -7.99 10.71
C VAL A 64 1.43 -9.32 11.46
N ARG A 65 1.74 -9.35 12.77
CA ARG A 65 1.56 -10.55 13.61
C ARG A 65 0.12 -11.03 13.65
N ARG A 66 -0.83 -10.11 13.65
CA ARG A 66 -2.27 -10.44 13.65
C ARG A 66 -2.73 -11.07 12.35
N LEU A 67 -2.22 -10.60 11.20
CA LEU A 67 -2.72 -10.94 9.88
C LEU A 67 -1.97 -12.10 9.22
N PHE A 68 -0.69 -12.30 9.54
CA PHE A 68 0.20 -13.21 8.81
C PHE A 68 0.76 -14.33 9.68
N GLN A 69 1.10 -15.47 9.03
CA GLN A 69 1.74 -16.62 9.66
C GLN A 69 3.24 -16.31 9.86
N LEU A 70 3.60 -15.83 11.05
CA LEU A 70 4.98 -15.48 11.38
C LEU A 70 5.66 -16.60 12.17
N LYS A 71 6.72 -17.18 11.61
CA LYS A 71 7.61 -18.09 12.33
C LYS A 71 8.60 -17.26 13.16
N PRO A 72 8.98 -17.71 14.40
CA PRO A 72 9.92 -16.96 15.24
C PRO A 72 11.23 -16.59 14.57
N LYS A 73 11.74 -17.44 13.68
CA LYS A 73 12.99 -17.21 12.94
C LYS A 73 12.97 -15.97 12.04
N TYR A 74 11.79 -15.42 11.71
CA TYR A 74 11.68 -14.24 10.84
C TYR A 74 11.76 -12.91 11.60
N PHE A 75 11.54 -12.91 12.92
CA PHE A 75 11.49 -11.67 13.69
C PHE A 75 12.76 -10.81 13.59
N PRO A 76 14.00 -11.37 13.71
CA PRO A 76 15.20 -10.55 13.57
C PRO A 76 15.26 -9.83 12.22
N THR A 77 14.95 -10.53 11.14
CA THR A 77 14.92 -9.95 9.79
C THR A 77 13.88 -8.83 9.68
N LEU A 78 12.63 -9.10 10.14
CA LEU A 78 11.54 -8.12 10.06
C LEU A 78 11.83 -6.87 10.88
N HIS A 79 12.42 -7.01 12.07
CA HIS A 79 12.84 -5.87 12.91
C HIS A 79 13.94 -5.03 12.27
N ASN A 80 14.81 -5.63 11.45
CA ASN A 80 15.89 -4.92 10.77
C ASN A 80 15.41 -4.15 9.52
N ILE A 81 14.32 -4.60 8.87
CA ILE A 81 13.84 -4.00 7.62
C ILE A 81 12.59 -3.14 7.78
N TRP A 82 11.88 -3.24 8.92
CA TRP A 82 10.66 -2.51 9.22
C TRP A 82 10.72 -1.74 10.55
N PRO A 83 10.13 -0.52 10.57
CA PRO A 83 9.49 0.17 9.43
C PRO A 83 10.52 0.57 8.36
N GLY A 84 10.08 0.55 7.08
CA GLY A 84 11.01 0.89 5.98
C GLY A 84 10.49 0.57 4.57
N PRO A 85 11.34 0.82 3.55
CA PRO A 85 10.98 0.70 2.15
C PRO A 85 11.12 -0.74 1.62
N VAL A 86 10.92 -1.73 2.46
CA VAL A 86 10.96 -3.16 2.07
C VAL A 86 9.57 -3.75 2.19
N THR A 87 9.12 -4.39 1.13
CA THR A 87 7.89 -5.17 1.06
C THR A 87 8.24 -6.65 1.20
N VAL A 88 7.49 -7.38 1.99
CA VAL A 88 7.71 -8.80 2.24
C VAL A 88 6.50 -9.60 1.78
N ILE A 89 6.74 -10.66 0.98
CA ILE A 89 5.70 -11.63 0.63
C ILE A 89 5.65 -12.66 1.74
N MET A 90 4.46 -12.87 2.30
CA MET A 90 4.24 -13.85 3.36
C MET A 90 2.81 -14.39 3.39
N LYS A 91 2.65 -15.56 3.98
CA LYS A 91 1.38 -16.28 4.05
C LYS A 91 0.43 -15.65 5.06
N THR A 92 -0.84 -15.48 4.69
CA THR A 92 -1.88 -14.95 5.59
C THR A 92 -2.35 -16.02 6.60
N LYS A 93 -2.86 -15.59 7.76
CA LYS A 93 -3.42 -16.49 8.78
C LYS A 93 -4.82 -16.98 8.43
N ASN A 94 -5.59 -16.13 7.78
CA ASN A 94 -7.01 -16.37 7.50
C ASN A 94 -7.41 -15.72 6.17
N ASN A 95 -8.69 -15.82 5.82
CA ASN A 95 -9.22 -15.31 4.56
C ASN A 95 -9.49 -13.79 4.54
N SER A 96 -9.11 -13.04 5.58
CA SER A 96 -9.37 -11.58 5.64
C SER A 96 -8.71 -10.78 4.51
N LEU A 97 -7.68 -11.33 3.88
CA LEU A 97 -6.96 -10.75 2.74
C LEU A 97 -7.14 -11.56 1.44
N SER A 98 -8.15 -12.44 1.35
CA SER A 98 -8.39 -13.30 0.18
C SER A 98 -8.57 -12.52 -1.13
N LEU A 99 -9.11 -11.31 -1.07
CA LEU A 99 -9.29 -10.45 -2.25
C LEU A 99 -7.97 -9.98 -2.88
N VAL A 100 -6.85 -10.12 -2.18
CA VAL A 100 -5.53 -9.62 -2.57
C VAL A 100 -4.42 -10.65 -2.45
N SER A 101 -4.73 -11.87 -1.98
CA SER A 101 -3.80 -12.99 -1.92
C SER A 101 -3.64 -13.68 -3.27
N ASP A 102 -2.48 -14.31 -3.46
CA ASP A 102 -2.28 -15.27 -4.54
C ASP A 102 -2.96 -16.64 -4.23
N ASP A 103 -2.86 -17.57 -5.18
CA ASP A 103 -3.44 -18.93 -5.06
C ASP A 103 -2.84 -19.74 -3.88
N ASN A 104 -1.69 -19.34 -3.35
CA ASN A 104 -1.02 -19.92 -2.19
C ASN A 104 -1.31 -19.18 -0.88
N ASN A 105 -2.26 -18.23 -0.89
CA ASN A 105 -2.57 -17.34 0.23
C ASN A 105 -1.41 -16.44 0.66
N ASN A 106 -0.50 -16.10 -0.24
CA ASN A 106 0.54 -15.12 0.03
C ASN A 106 0.08 -13.71 -0.33
N VAL A 107 0.54 -12.75 0.46
CA VAL A 107 0.29 -11.32 0.25
C VAL A 107 1.59 -10.55 0.45
N ALA A 108 1.82 -9.56 -0.39
CA ALA A 108 2.88 -8.60 -0.24
C ALA A 108 2.48 -7.55 0.81
N VAL A 109 3.22 -7.45 1.92
CA VAL A 109 2.93 -6.51 3.03
C VAL A 109 4.13 -5.62 3.31
N ARG A 110 3.86 -4.39 3.78
CA ARG A 110 4.89 -3.45 4.21
C ARG A 110 4.45 -2.64 5.42
N VAL A 111 5.37 -2.45 6.35
CA VAL A 111 5.28 -1.45 7.42
C VAL A 111 6.12 -0.24 6.98
N SER A 112 5.44 0.84 6.60
CA SER A 112 6.08 2.06 6.08
C SER A 112 6.74 2.87 7.21
N ASP A 113 7.89 3.47 6.93
CA ASP A 113 8.55 4.46 7.81
C ASP A 113 8.12 5.90 7.52
N HIS A 114 7.33 6.12 6.49
CA HIS A 114 6.87 7.45 6.13
C HIS A 114 5.90 8.00 7.18
N TYR A 115 6.32 9.02 7.94
CA TYR A 115 5.62 9.56 9.10
C TYR A 115 4.13 9.83 8.86
N HIS A 116 3.78 10.57 7.81
CA HIS A 116 2.39 10.92 7.53
C HIS A 116 1.55 9.72 7.08
N LEU A 117 2.14 8.79 6.34
CA LEU A 117 1.46 7.56 5.91
C LEU A 117 1.20 6.64 7.11
N LYS A 118 2.16 6.50 8.02
CA LYS A 118 1.99 5.74 9.26
C LYS A 118 0.84 6.29 10.10
N ASN A 119 0.76 7.61 10.27
CA ASN A 119 -0.35 8.24 10.99
C ASN A 119 -1.70 7.98 10.29
N LEU A 120 -1.76 8.09 8.97
CA LEU A 120 -2.97 7.75 8.21
C LEU A 120 -3.41 6.31 8.46
N LEU A 121 -2.49 5.34 8.40
CA LEU A 121 -2.77 3.93 8.64
C LEU A 121 -3.24 3.65 10.08
N THR A 122 -2.70 4.38 11.06
CA THR A 122 -3.15 4.30 12.46
C THR A 122 -4.61 4.76 12.60
N PHE A 123 -5.00 5.89 12.02
CA PHE A 123 -6.39 6.36 12.00
C PHE A 123 -7.32 5.44 11.20
N LEU A 124 -6.80 4.83 10.13
CA LEU A 124 -7.57 3.89 9.32
C LEU A 124 -7.95 2.64 10.12
N GLY A 125 -7.04 2.11 10.95
CA GLY A 125 -7.28 0.98 11.84
C GLY A 125 -7.46 -0.36 11.14
N GLN A 126 -7.18 -0.43 9.85
CA GLN A 126 -7.28 -1.63 9.01
C GLN A 126 -6.23 -1.61 7.89
N PRO A 127 -5.94 -2.76 7.25
CA PRO A 127 -5.02 -2.82 6.12
C PRO A 127 -5.46 -1.94 4.95
N MET A 128 -4.49 -1.30 4.30
CA MET A 128 -4.69 -0.46 3.12
C MET A 128 -3.97 -1.07 1.92
N ILE A 129 -4.67 -1.26 0.83
CA ILE A 129 -4.06 -1.58 -0.47
C ILE A 129 -3.29 -0.37 -0.96
N SER A 130 -2.08 -0.59 -1.48
CA SER A 130 -1.28 0.45 -2.12
C SER A 130 -0.56 -0.09 -3.36
N THR A 131 -0.47 0.77 -4.36
CA THR A 131 0.32 0.57 -5.57
C THR A 131 0.87 1.92 -6.03
N SER A 132 1.89 1.94 -6.91
CA SER A 132 2.43 3.21 -7.44
C SER A 132 1.35 4.02 -8.17
N ALA A 133 1.36 5.34 -8.00
CA ALA A 133 0.40 6.27 -8.63
C ALA A 133 0.78 6.53 -10.10
N ASN A 134 0.58 5.52 -10.95
CA ASN A 134 0.74 5.59 -12.42
C ASN A 134 -0.28 4.67 -13.09
N ILE A 135 -0.56 4.92 -14.36
CA ILE A 135 -1.31 3.97 -15.20
C ILE A 135 -0.47 2.70 -15.36
N SER A 136 -1.10 1.52 -15.31
CA SER A 136 -0.39 0.25 -15.37
C SER A 136 0.51 0.14 -16.61
N GLY A 137 1.78 -0.21 -16.39
CA GLY A 137 2.79 -0.30 -17.46
C GLY A 137 3.39 1.04 -17.91
N LYS A 138 2.94 2.17 -17.37
CA LYS A 138 3.54 3.49 -17.64
C LYS A 138 4.57 3.85 -16.57
N GLN A 139 5.39 4.86 -16.83
CA GLN A 139 6.39 5.38 -15.90
C GLN A 139 5.76 5.93 -14.62
N ASN A 140 6.54 5.95 -13.53
CA ASN A 140 6.12 6.57 -12.27
C ASN A 140 6.00 8.08 -12.44
N ILE A 141 4.98 8.65 -11.81
CA ILE A 141 4.72 10.09 -11.81
C ILE A 141 5.25 10.64 -10.47
N PHE A 142 6.04 11.69 -10.54
CA PHE A 142 6.61 12.38 -9.37
C PHE A 142 5.99 13.74 -9.14
N ASP A 143 5.58 14.40 -10.21
CA ASP A 143 4.95 15.72 -10.16
C ASP A 143 3.49 15.61 -9.71
N LEU A 144 3.07 16.51 -8.81
CA LEU A 144 1.72 16.47 -8.24
C LEU A 144 0.63 16.90 -9.22
N ASP A 145 0.94 17.81 -10.13
CA ASP A 145 -0.04 18.28 -11.12
C ASP A 145 -0.28 17.20 -12.17
N ASP A 146 0.76 16.49 -12.56
CA ASP A 146 0.63 15.30 -13.43
C ASP A 146 -0.20 14.19 -12.75
N ILE A 147 -0.02 13.97 -11.43
CA ILE A 147 -0.84 13.03 -10.67
C ILE A 147 -2.30 13.47 -10.61
N ARG A 148 -2.56 14.75 -10.34
CA ARG A 148 -3.92 15.33 -10.31
C ARG A 148 -4.63 15.18 -11.65
N ASN A 149 -3.90 15.45 -12.75
CA ASN A 149 -4.43 15.31 -14.10
C ASN A 149 -4.69 13.85 -14.48
N THR A 150 -3.77 12.93 -14.11
CA THR A 150 -3.88 11.50 -14.44
C THR A 150 -5.06 10.84 -13.72
N PHE A 151 -5.32 11.22 -12.47
CA PHE A 151 -6.34 10.60 -11.61
C PHE A 151 -7.49 11.56 -11.25
N ASN A 152 -7.88 12.42 -12.21
CA ASN A 152 -8.98 13.36 -12.01
C ASN A 152 -10.34 12.66 -12.04
N ASP A 153 -10.76 12.12 -10.91
CA ASP A 153 -12.01 11.38 -10.72
C ASP A 153 -12.65 11.82 -9.39
N PRO A 154 -13.99 11.93 -9.29
CA PRO A 154 -14.70 12.35 -8.07
C PRO A 154 -14.53 11.39 -6.89
N ASN A 155 -14.13 10.14 -7.14
CA ASN A 155 -13.85 9.15 -6.12
C ASN A 155 -12.37 9.12 -5.69
N VAL A 156 -11.52 9.99 -6.25
CA VAL A 156 -10.11 10.10 -5.91
C VAL A 156 -9.85 11.38 -5.12
N ALA A 157 -9.13 11.25 -4.02
CA ALA A 157 -8.62 12.38 -3.25
C ALA A 157 -7.11 12.27 -3.04
N LEU A 158 -6.46 13.38 -2.74
CA LEU A 158 -5.04 13.47 -2.43
C LEU A 158 -4.85 13.68 -0.92
N PHE A 159 -4.06 12.82 -0.28
CA PHE A 159 -3.47 13.12 1.02
C PHE A 159 -2.21 13.96 0.79
N ASN A 160 -2.39 15.29 0.82
CA ASN A 160 -1.39 16.27 0.44
C ASN A 160 -0.34 16.44 1.55
N LYS A 161 0.67 15.55 1.53
CA LYS A 161 1.83 15.56 2.42
C LYS A 161 3.10 15.35 1.59
N PRO A 162 4.27 15.79 2.08
CA PRO A 162 5.52 15.65 1.35
C PRO A 162 5.84 14.21 0.99
N LEU A 163 6.30 13.97 -0.24
CA LEU A 163 6.86 12.71 -0.68
C LEU A 163 8.23 12.46 -0.02
N GLY A 164 8.55 11.21 0.28
CA GLY A 164 9.89 10.82 0.75
C GLY A 164 10.96 10.96 -0.32
N LYS A 165 12.22 10.84 0.08
CA LYS A 165 13.39 11.19 -0.76
C LYS A 165 13.99 10.05 -1.57
N LEU A 166 13.49 8.80 -1.44
CA LEU A 166 14.14 7.61 -2.04
C LEU A 166 14.04 7.53 -3.57
N LYS A 167 13.03 8.16 -4.19
CA LYS A 167 12.79 8.20 -5.65
C LYS A 167 12.76 6.81 -6.33
N LYS A 168 12.44 5.77 -5.60
CA LYS A 168 12.32 4.39 -6.10
C LYS A 168 11.20 3.62 -5.42
N ALA A 169 10.75 2.53 -6.04
CA ALA A 169 9.81 1.60 -5.45
C ALA A 169 10.44 0.82 -4.27
N SER A 170 9.60 0.23 -3.42
CA SER A 170 10.09 -0.69 -2.37
C SER A 170 10.77 -1.92 -2.97
N THR A 171 11.83 -2.38 -2.35
CA THR A 171 12.35 -3.73 -2.60
C THR A 171 11.29 -4.76 -2.18
N ILE A 172 11.12 -5.83 -2.95
CA ILE A 172 10.22 -6.93 -2.60
C ILE A 172 11.06 -8.18 -2.35
N ILE A 173 10.86 -8.81 -1.19
CA ILE A 173 11.50 -10.08 -0.82
C ILE A 173 10.44 -11.13 -0.47
N ASP A 174 10.75 -12.38 -0.72
CA ASP A 174 9.99 -13.51 -0.20
C ASP A 174 10.58 -13.94 1.15
N ILE A 175 9.73 -14.08 2.19
CA ILE A 175 10.20 -14.34 3.57
C ILE A 175 10.71 -15.77 3.76
N GLU A 176 10.20 -16.73 3.00
CA GLU A 176 10.58 -18.13 3.13
C GLU A 176 11.92 -18.42 2.46
N SER A 177 12.10 -17.95 1.23
CA SER A 177 13.31 -18.16 0.43
C SER A 177 14.37 -17.07 0.59
N MET A 178 14.02 -15.92 1.19
CA MET A 178 14.83 -14.70 1.27
C MET A 178 15.27 -14.15 -0.09
N GLN A 179 14.62 -14.59 -1.18
CA GLN A 179 14.90 -14.10 -2.52
C GLN A 179 14.35 -12.69 -2.75
N ILE A 180 15.14 -11.88 -3.45
CA ILE A 180 14.70 -10.58 -3.92
C ILE A 180 13.91 -10.76 -5.21
N ILE A 181 12.60 -10.48 -5.14
CA ILE A 181 11.67 -10.54 -6.28
C ILE A 181 11.75 -9.25 -7.11
N ARG A 182 12.03 -8.11 -6.44
CA ARG A 182 12.20 -6.78 -7.05
C ARG A 182 13.14 -5.93 -6.23
N LYS A 183 14.11 -5.26 -6.89
CA LYS A 183 14.97 -4.21 -6.30
C LYS A 183 14.38 -2.83 -6.48
#